data_99fc22d2916f994adc27b04d5681e0e5
#
_entry.id   99fc22d2916f994adc27b04d5681e0e5
#
_cell.length_a   1.000
_cell.length_b   1.000
_cell.length_c   1.000
_cell.angle_alpha   90.00
_cell.angle_beta   90.00
_cell.angle_gamma   90.00
#
_symmetry.space_group_name_H-M   'P 1'
#
loop_
_entity.id
_entity.type
_entity.pdbx_description
1 polymer ?
#
loop_
_entity_poly.entity_id
_entity_poly.type
_entity_poly.pdbx_seq_one_letter_code
_entity_poly.pdbx_strand_id
1 'polypeptide(L)'
;DRQVTALIGPSGCGKSTFLRCFNRMHDLTPLTRYEGSIHLYPDDIDLVSKEVDPIEVRMRIGMVFQKPNPFPKSIFENVAYGLRVRGMRSKALIEAEVERALRDAALWDEVKDRLQSSGLSLSGGQQQRLCIARALATNPEMLLFDEPTSALDPIATARIEELITALRERVTVLIVTHNMQQAA
;
A
#
# COMPACT_ATOMS: atom_id res chain seq x y z
N ASP A 1 4.98 -15.60 3.72
CA ASP A 1 3.88 -16.58 3.83
C ASP A 1 2.51 -16.08 3.37
N ARG A 2 2.39 -15.14 2.45
CA ARG A 2 1.09 -14.71 1.84
C ARG A 2 -0.11 -14.85 2.78
N GLN A 3 -0.07 -14.13 3.89
CA GLN A 3 -1.10 -14.14 4.93
C GLN A 3 -1.53 -12.71 5.23
N VAL A 4 -2.73 -12.56 5.76
CA VAL A 4 -3.19 -11.31 6.36
C VAL A 4 -2.97 -11.38 7.87
N THR A 5 -2.19 -10.46 8.41
CA THR A 5 -1.97 -10.32 9.84
C THR A 5 -2.55 -9.00 10.30
N ALA A 6 -3.43 -9.02 11.30
CA ALA A 6 -4.03 -7.82 11.86
C ALA A 6 -3.38 -7.41 13.19
N LEU A 7 -3.02 -6.15 13.32
CA LEU A 7 -2.61 -5.51 14.56
C LEU A 7 -3.81 -4.78 15.16
N ILE A 8 -4.29 -5.28 16.29
CA ILE A 8 -5.47 -4.75 16.97
C ILE A 8 -5.08 -4.18 18.33
N GLY A 9 -5.77 -3.15 18.76
CA GLY A 9 -5.57 -2.54 20.07
C GLY A 9 -6.19 -1.14 20.15
N PRO A 10 -6.24 -0.53 21.35
CA PRO A 10 -6.82 0.80 21.54
C PRO A 10 -6.07 1.87 20.74
N SER A 11 -6.76 2.99 20.47
CA SER A 11 -6.12 4.15 19.83
C SER A 11 -4.95 4.66 20.67
N GLY A 12 -3.86 5.05 20.01
CA GLY A 12 -2.67 5.60 20.68
C GLY A 12 -1.70 4.56 21.26
N CYS A 13 -1.96 3.25 21.20
CA CYS A 13 -1.06 2.23 21.74
C CYS A 13 0.18 1.93 20.86
N GLY A 14 0.39 2.68 19.76
CA GLY A 14 1.60 2.57 18.95
C GLY A 14 1.51 1.67 17.71
N LYS A 15 0.33 1.12 17.35
CA LYS A 15 0.17 0.23 16.17
C LYS A 15 0.72 0.82 14.87
N SER A 16 0.30 2.02 14.52
CA SER A 16 0.77 2.71 13.31
C SER A 16 2.26 3.06 13.38
N THR A 17 2.77 3.36 14.59
CA THR A 17 4.20 3.57 14.80
C THR A 17 4.97 2.28 14.53
N PHE A 18 4.52 1.16 15.07
CA PHE A 18 5.12 -0.15 14.82
C PHE A 18 5.01 -0.54 13.33
N LEU A 19 3.83 -0.38 12.70
CA LEU A 19 3.63 -0.65 11.29
C LEU A 19 4.65 0.09 10.40
N ARG A 20 4.92 1.36 10.69
CA ARG A 20 5.84 2.20 9.92
C ARG A 20 7.31 1.86 10.12
N CYS A 21 7.66 1.01 11.08
CA CYS A 21 9.01 0.47 11.21
C CYS A 21 9.35 -0.47 10.05
N PHE A 22 8.39 -1.25 9.55
CA PHE A 22 8.61 -2.23 8.48
C PHE A 22 9.10 -1.61 7.17
N ASN A 23 8.68 -0.38 6.85
CA ASN A 23 9.11 0.33 5.63
C ASN A 23 9.99 1.55 5.91
N ARG A 24 10.48 1.68 7.13
CA ARG A 24 11.38 2.75 7.57
C ARG A 24 10.84 4.16 7.35
N MET A 25 9.52 4.36 7.47
CA MET A 25 8.92 5.69 7.32
C MET A 25 9.39 6.67 8.39
N HIS A 26 9.84 6.19 9.54
CA HIS A 26 10.37 7.04 10.61
C HIS A 26 11.74 7.66 10.28
N ASP A 27 12.47 7.15 9.29
CA ASP A 27 13.72 7.77 8.82
C ASP A 27 13.50 9.21 8.30
N LEU A 28 12.26 9.54 7.95
CA LEU A 28 11.86 10.90 7.53
C LEU A 28 11.66 11.85 8.72
N THR A 29 11.68 11.33 9.94
CA THR A 29 11.50 12.11 11.18
C THR A 29 12.85 12.30 11.85
N PRO A 30 13.34 13.55 12.03
CA PRO A 30 14.61 13.81 12.71
C PRO A 30 14.66 13.17 14.09
N LEU A 31 15.84 12.74 14.49
CA LEU A 31 16.15 12.16 15.82
C LEU A 31 15.48 10.80 16.10
N THR A 32 14.81 10.19 15.12
CA THR A 32 14.30 8.83 15.28
C THR A 32 15.44 7.81 15.15
N ARG A 33 15.40 6.79 16.01
CA ARG A 33 16.31 5.64 15.94
C ARG A 33 15.53 4.36 16.14
N TYR A 34 16.03 3.28 15.56
CA TYR A 34 15.52 1.94 15.77
C TYR A 34 16.42 1.20 16.75
N GLU A 35 15.81 0.43 17.65
CA GLU A 35 16.48 -0.52 18.54
C GLU A 35 15.83 -1.89 18.37
N GLY A 36 16.65 -2.93 18.17
CA GLY A 36 16.18 -4.28 17.80
C GLY A 36 16.33 -4.56 16.32
N SER A 37 15.67 -5.60 15.82
CA SER A 37 15.74 -6.04 14.43
C SER A 37 14.36 -6.45 13.90
N ILE A 38 14.15 -6.31 12.58
CA ILE A 38 12.96 -6.79 11.85
C ILE A 38 13.46 -7.52 10.61
N HIS A 39 13.27 -8.82 10.56
CA HIS A 39 13.78 -9.65 9.49
C HIS A 39 12.74 -9.95 8.42
N LEU A 40 13.09 -9.72 7.15
CA LEU A 40 12.32 -10.08 5.97
C LEU A 40 12.88 -11.36 5.35
N TYR A 41 12.06 -12.41 5.33
CA TYR A 41 12.40 -13.68 4.73
C TYR A 41 11.89 -13.79 3.28
N PRO A 42 12.51 -14.60 2.40
CA PRO A 42 13.54 -15.60 2.71
C PRO A 42 14.99 -15.08 2.80
N ASP A 43 15.24 -13.84 2.40
CA ASP A 43 16.61 -13.29 2.30
C ASP A 43 17.25 -12.99 3.66
N ASP A 44 16.48 -13.07 4.74
CA ASP A 44 16.89 -12.76 6.13
C ASP A 44 17.48 -11.36 6.30
N ILE A 45 16.88 -10.38 5.61
CA ILE A 45 17.33 -9.00 5.63
C ILE A 45 16.76 -8.29 6.86
N ASP A 46 17.62 -7.75 7.72
CA ASP A 46 17.18 -6.85 8.80
C ASP A 46 16.80 -5.48 8.24
N LEU A 47 15.48 -5.24 8.14
CA LEU A 47 14.90 -4.03 7.54
C LEU A 47 15.33 -2.72 8.22
N VAL A 48 15.70 -2.77 9.51
CA VAL A 48 16.06 -1.58 10.30
C VAL A 48 17.58 -1.40 10.45
N SER A 49 18.37 -2.29 9.85
CA SER A 49 19.82 -2.16 9.80
C SER A 49 20.22 -0.88 9.06
N LYS A 50 21.30 -0.23 9.55
CA LYS A 50 21.89 0.95 8.89
C LYS A 50 22.58 0.63 7.56
N GLU A 51 22.90 -0.65 7.33
CA GLU A 51 23.55 -1.13 6.11
C GLU A 51 22.57 -1.33 4.96
N VAL A 52 21.27 -1.42 5.26
CA VAL A 52 20.21 -1.63 4.26
C VAL A 52 19.69 -0.27 3.77
N ASP A 53 19.66 -0.09 2.45
CA ASP A 53 19.11 1.13 1.84
C ASP A 53 17.60 1.22 2.09
N PRO A 54 17.11 2.31 2.72
CA PRO A 54 15.68 2.54 2.93
C PRO A 54 14.86 2.55 1.63
N ILE A 55 15.47 2.91 0.50
CA ILE A 55 14.79 2.91 -0.80
C ILE A 55 14.48 1.48 -1.21
N GLU A 56 15.43 0.55 -1.07
CA GLU A 56 15.20 -0.87 -1.37
C GLU A 56 14.11 -1.46 -0.48
N VAL A 57 14.11 -1.15 0.82
CA VAL A 57 13.04 -1.57 1.74
C VAL A 57 11.67 -1.09 1.25
N ARG A 58 11.55 0.20 0.88
CA ARG A 58 10.28 0.79 0.41
C ARG A 58 9.85 0.29 -0.97
N MET A 59 10.77 -0.23 -1.75
CA MET A 59 10.43 -0.87 -3.03
C MET A 59 9.84 -2.27 -2.82
N ARG A 60 10.25 -2.98 -1.76
CA ARG A 60 9.75 -4.32 -1.42
C ARG A 60 8.47 -4.27 -0.57
N ILE A 61 8.29 -3.19 0.22
CA ILE A 61 7.20 -3.05 1.19
C ILE A 61 6.39 -1.80 0.87
N GLY A 62 5.23 -2.01 0.26
CA GLY A 62 4.27 -0.95 -0.04
C GLY A 62 3.47 -0.52 1.18
N MET A 63 2.91 0.70 1.15
CA MET A 63 2.07 1.22 2.23
C MET A 63 0.85 1.95 1.71
N VAL A 64 -0.29 1.66 2.34
CA VAL A 64 -1.57 2.34 2.14
C VAL A 64 -1.95 3.04 3.44
N PHE A 65 -2.16 4.34 3.36
CA PHE A 65 -2.42 5.19 4.52
C PHE A 65 -3.91 5.26 4.87
N GLN A 66 -4.21 5.67 6.08
CA GLN A 66 -5.55 5.87 6.61
C GLN A 66 -6.40 6.82 5.76
N LYS A 67 -5.81 7.95 5.35
CA LYS A 67 -6.46 8.88 4.42
C LYS A 67 -5.93 8.65 3.02
N PRO A 68 -6.80 8.52 2.01
CA PRO A 68 -6.37 8.47 0.64
C PRO A 68 -5.44 9.65 0.30
N ASN A 69 -4.34 9.37 -0.36
CA ASN A 69 -3.34 10.37 -0.72
C ASN A 69 -2.89 10.26 -2.19
N PRO A 70 -3.83 10.31 -3.15
CA PRO A 70 -3.45 10.31 -4.54
C PRO A 70 -2.59 11.53 -4.87
N PHE A 71 -1.62 11.37 -5.77
CA PHE A 71 -0.85 12.49 -6.26
C PHE A 71 -1.74 13.42 -7.10
N PRO A 72 -1.44 14.73 -7.18
CA PRO A 72 -2.15 15.69 -8.04
C PRO A 72 -1.77 15.47 -9.53
N LYS A 73 -2.02 14.25 -9.98
CA LYS A 73 -1.71 13.72 -11.32
C LYS A 73 -2.91 12.93 -11.83
N SER A 74 -2.85 12.46 -13.09
CA SER A 74 -3.88 11.58 -13.63
C SER A 74 -3.95 10.24 -12.89
N ILE A 75 -5.04 9.50 -13.07
CA ILE A 75 -5.21 8.14 -12.55
C ILE A 75 -4.06 7.25 -13.06
N PHE A 76 -3.78 7.31 -14.36
CA PHE A 76 -2.66 6.59 -14.97
C PHE A 76 -1.32 6.93 -14.32
N GLU A 77 -1.00 8.22 -14.19
CA GLU A 77 0.27 8.67 -13.63
C GLU A 77 0.44 8.33 -12.14
N ASN A 78 -0.65 8.25 -11.39
CA ASN A 78 -0.60 7.77 -10.01
C ASN A 78 -0.07 6.35 -9.92
N VAL A 79 -0.56 5.44 -10.78
CA VAL A 79 -0.17 4.03 -10.78
C VAL A 79 1.20 3.83 -11.45
N ALA A 80 1.44 4.51 -12.58
CA ALA A 80 2.69 4.41 -13.34
C ALA A 80 3.91 4.99 -12.62
N TYR A 81 3.72 5.84 -11.61
CA TYR A 81 4.80 6.56 -10.94
C TYR A 81 5.87 5.62 -10.37
N GLY A 82 5.48 4.62 -9.59
CA GLY A 82 6.40 3.66 -8.98
C GLY A 82 7.16 2.83 -10.02
N LEU A 83 6.52 2.46 -11.12
CA LEU A 83 7.15 1.73 -12.23
C LEU A 83 8.26 2.54 -12.87
N ARG A 84 8.03 3.85 -13.09
CA ARG A 84 9.04 4.75 -13.64
C ARG A 84 10.20 5.00 -12.70
N VAL A 85 9.93 5.14 -11.40
CA VAL A 85 10.97 5.26 -10.37
C VAL A 85 11.87 4.01 -10.35
N ARG A 86 11.29 2.83 -10.59
CA ARG A 86 12.04 1.56 -10.77
C ARG A 86 12.80 1.47 -12.10
N GLY A 87 12.75 2.51 -12.95
CA GLY A 87 13.47 2.56 -14.22
C GLY A 87 12.75 1.91 -15.40
N MET A 88 11.47 1.50 -15.25
CA MET A 88 10.69 1.00 -16.38
C MET A 88 10.45 2.11 -17.41
N ARG A 89 10.84 1.89 -18.66
CA ARG A 89 10.75 2.89 -19.74
C ARG A 89 9.83 2.48 -20.88
N SER A 90 9.57 1.20 -21.01
CA SER A 90 8.68 0.69 -22.07
C SER A 90 7.24 1.13 -21.81
N LYS A 91 6.68 1.94 -22.73
CA LYS A 91 5.31 2.41 -22.63
C LYS A 91 4.31 1.26 -22.56
N ALA A 92 4.46 0.25 -23.42
CA ALA A 92 3.56 -0.90 -23.47
C ALA A 92 3.59 -1.71 -22.16
N LEU A 93 4.76 -1.89 -21.54
CA LEU A 93 4.86 -2.58 -20.26
C LEU A 93 4.24 -1.76 -19.13
N ILE A 94 4.44 -0.43 -19.13
CA ILE A 94 3.82 0.46 -18.13
C ILE A 94 2.29 0.40 -18.27
N GLU A 95 1.74 0.47 -19.48
CA GLU A 95 0.31 0.39 -19.74
C GLU A 95 -0.28 -0.95 -19.23
N ALA A 96 0.38 -2.06 -19.54
CA ALA A 96 -0.04 -3.39 -19.07
C ALA A 96 -0.01 -3.51 -17.54
N GLU A 97 1.05 -3.03 -16.89
CA GLU A 97 1.16 -3.08 -15.42
C GLU A 97 0.17 -2.13 -14.73
N VAL A 98 -0.12 -0.97 -15.31
CA VAL A 98 -1.15 -0.05 -14.81
C VAL A 98 -2.53 -0.70 -14.89
N GLU A 99 -2.88 -1.31 -16.03
CA GLU A 99 -4.15 -2.04 -16.16
C GLU A 99 -4.24 -3.18 -15.14
N ARG A 100 -3.20 -4.01 -15.03
CA ARG A 100 -3.14 -5.10 -14.05
C ARG A 100 -3.37 -4.57 -12.63
N ALA A 101 -2.65 -3.55 -12.21
CA ALA A 101 -2.75 -3.00 -10.87
C ALA A 101 -4.13 -2.38 -10.57
N LEU A 102 -4.76 -1.73 -11.56
CA LEU A 102 -6.12 -1.20 -11.43
C LEU A 102 -7.17 -2.31 -11.36
N ARG A 103 -6.97 -3.42 -12.09
CA ARG A 103 -7.83 -4.63 -11.98
C ARG A 103 -7.67 -5.29 -10.62
N ASP A 104 -6.43 -5.46 -10.17
CA ASP A 104 -6.10 -6.03 -8.87
C ASP A 104 -6.68 -5.19 -7.70
N ALA A 105 -6.82 -3.88 -7.89
CA ALA A 105 -7.48 -2.97 -6.95
C ALA A 105 -9.00 -2.82 -7.16
N ALA A 106 -9.62 -3.65 -8.00
CA ALA A 106 -11.05 -3.59 -8.37
C ALA A 106 -11.52 -2.18 -8.77
N LEU A 107 -10.69 -1.43 -9.50
CA LEU A 107 -10.96 -0.06 -9.92
C LEU A 107 -11.03 0.10 -11.45
N TRP A 108 -10.48 -0.84 -12.22
CA TRP A 108 -10.34 -0.75 -13.68
C TRP A 108 -11.63 -0.38 -14.40
N ASP A 109 -12.72 -1.11 -14.16
CA ASP A 109 -13.96 -0.92 -14.88
C ASP A 109 -14.63 0.44 -14.63
N GLU A 110 -14.30 1.08 -13.51
CA GLU A 110 -14.80 2.41 -13.17
C GLU A 110 -13.98 3.55 -13.81
N VAL A 111 -12.74 3.28 -14.24
CA VAL A 111 -11.81 4.34 -14.65
C VAL A 111 -11.15 4.14 -16.02
N LYS A 112 -11.30 2.97 -16.65
CA LYS A 112 -10.62 2.61 -17.93
C LYS A 112 -10.80 3.64 -19.04
N ASP A 113 -11.97 4.29 -19.12
CA ASP A 113 -12.32 5.26 -20.16
C ASP A 113 -11.88 6.70 -19.78
N ARG A 114 -11.29 6.90 -18.59
CA ARG A 114 -10.87 8.23 -18.08
C ARG A 114 -9.54 8.21 -17.34
N LEU A 115 -8.62 7.36 -17.75
CA LEU A 115 -7.30 7.21 -17.11
C LEU A 115 -6.48 8.50 -17.05
N GLN A 116 -6.74 9.45 -17.95
CA GLN A 116 -6.07 10.76 -17.98
C GLN A 116 -6.75 11.80 -17.07
N SER A 117 -7.91 11.50 -16.50
CA SER A 117 -8.57 12.37 -15.51
C SER A 117 -7.75 12.42 -14.22
N SER A 118 -7.90 13.53 -13.47
CA SER A 118 -7.23 13.70 -12.18
C SER A 118 -7.61 12.60 -11.18
N GLY A 119 -6.62 12.01 -10.50
CA GLY A 119 -6.88 11.09 -9.40
C GLY A 119 -7.63 11.73 -8.22
N LEU A 120 -7.52 13.05 -8.06
CA LEU A 120 -8.24 13.81 -7.03
C LEU A 120 -9.75 13.97 -7.33
N SER A 121 -10.19 13.74 -8.57
CA SER A 121 -11.61 13.83 -8.94
C SER A 121 -12.41 12.56 -8.58
N LEU A 122 -11.76 11.54 -8.10
CA LEU A 122 -12.37 10.28 -7.68
C LEU A 122 -13.05 10.41 -6.32
N SER A 123 -14.07 9.58 -6.03
CA SER A 123 -14.66 9.45 -4.69
C SER A 123 -13.63 8.95 -3.67
N GLY A 124 -13.87 9.11 -2.37
CA GLY A 124 -12.96 8.67 -1.32
C GLY A 124 -12.59 7.19 -1.43
N GLY A 125 -13.56 6.30 -1.63
CA GLY A 125 -13.32 4.87 -1.82
C GLY A 125 -12.56 4.55 -3.12
N GLN A 126 -12.82 5.29 -4.20
CA GLN A 126 -12.06 5.16 -5.45
C GLN A 126 -10.61 5.65 -5.28
N GLN A 127 -10.41 6.77 -4.56
CA GLN A 127 -9.07 7.28 -4.24
C GLN A 127 -8.27 6.27 -3.40
N GLN A 128 -8.91 5.62 -2.44
CA GLN A 128 -8.25 4.58 -1.64
C GLN A 128 -7.83 3.39 -2.50
N ARG A 129 -8.73 2.91 -3.38
CA ARG A 129 -8.38 1.83 -4.33
C ARG A 129 -7.31 2.27 -5.33
N LEU A 130 -7.26 3.53 -5.73
CA LEU A 130 -6.17 4.08 -6.54
C LEU A 130 -4.83 4.04 -5.78
N CYS A 131 -4.82 4.37 -4.49
CA CYS A 131 -3.62 4.26 -3.66
C CYS A 131 -3.17 2.81 -3.49
N ILE A 132 -4.12 1.87 -3.39
CA ILE A 132 -3.82 0.43 -3.38
C ILE A 132 -3.23 0.00 -4.74
N ALA A 133 -3.85 0.38 -5.86
CA ALA A 133 -3.32 0.09 -7.21
C ALA A 133 -1.89 0.63 -7.37
N ARG A 134 -1.63 1.86 -6.93
CA ARG A 134 -0.29 2.46 -6.94
C ARG A 134 0.73 1.63 -6.17
N ALA A 135 0.36 1.10 -5.01
CA ALA A 135 1.23 0.25 -4.21
C ALA A 135 1.44 -1.12 -4.87
N LEU A 136 0.40 -1.72 -5.45
CA LEU A 136 0.45 -3.03 -6.13
C LEU A 136 1.24 -2.99 -7.45
N ALA A 137 1.28 -1.86 -8.14
CA ALA A 137 1.95 -1.73 -9.44
C ALA A 137 3.42 -2.13 -9.38
N THR A 138 4.08 -1.90 -8.26
CA THR A 138 5.49 -2.25 -8.07
C THR A 138 5.74 -3.71 -7.66
N ASN A 139 4.72 -4.57 -7.64
CA ASN A 139 4.82 -5.96 -7.19
C ASN A 139 5.55 -6.09 -5.85
N PRO A 140 5.05 -5.48 -4.77
CA PRO A 140 5.68 -5.56 -3.47
C PRO A 140 5.54 -6.97 -2.87
N GLU A 141 6.47 -7.34 -2.00
CA GLU A 141 6.42 -8.60 -1.24
C GLU A 141 5.45 -8.51 -0.05
N MET A 142 5.29 -7.29 0.48
CA MET A 142 4.40 -7.00 1.60
C MET A 142 3.66 -5.67 1.37
N LEU A 143 2.39 -5.64 1.80
CA LEU A 143 1.58 -4.43 1.86
C LEU A 143 1.20 -4.13 3.31
N LEU A 144 1.47 -2.90 3.71
CA LEU A 144 1.10 -2.36 5.01
C LEU A 144 -0.16 -1.51 4.84
N PHE A 145 -1.17 -1.75 5.67
CA PHE A 145 -2.40 -0.97 5.70
C PHE A 145 -2.56 -0.31 7.07
N ASP A 146 -2.57 1.01 7.09
CA ASP A 146 -2.76 1.81 8.31
C ASP A 146 -4.21 2.30 8.35
N GLU A 147 -5.11 1.53 8.98
CA GLU A 147 -6.56 1.82 9.11
C GLU A 147 -7.25 2.20 7.78
N PRO A 148 -7.16 1.39 6.72
CA PRO A 148 -7.46 1.80 5.34
C PRO A 148 -8.92 2.17 5.08
N THR A 149 -9.83 1.87 6.00
CA THR A 149 -11.29 2.05 5.83
C THR A 149 -11.89 3.07 6.80
N SER A 150 -11.11 3.58 7.76
CA SER A 150 -11.63 4.43 8.84
C SER A 150 -12.26 5.76 8.39
N ALA A 151 -11.91 6.25 7.19
CA ALA A 151 -12.42 7.48 6.60
C ALA A 151 -13.45 7.25 5.48
N LEU A 152 -13.95 6.02 5.31
CA LEU A 152 -14.81 5.61 4.22
C LEU A 152 -16.24 5.31 4.69
N ASP A 153 -17.18 5.42 3.75
CA ASP A 153 -18.54 4.95 3.96
C ASP A 153 -18.62 3.41 4.02
N PRO A 154 -19.71 2.82 4.54
CA PRO A 154 -19.83 1.37 4.71
C PRO A 154 -19.69 0.56 3.41
N ILE A 155 -20.17 1.09 2.28
CA ILE A 155 -20.10 0.40 0.99
C ILE A 155 -18.65 0.36 0.49
N ALA A 156 -17.95 1.49 0.56
CA ALA A 156 -16.55 1.56 0.20
C ALA A 156 -15.69 0.71 1.15
N THR A 157 -16.03 0.66 2.44
CA THR A 157 -15.37 -0.19 3.44
C THR A 157 -15.46 -1.67 3.04
N ALA A 158 -16.67 -2.18 2.77
CA ALA A 158 -16.88 -3.58 2.38
C ALA A 158 -16.05 -3.95 1.14
N ARG A 159 -16.01 -3.08 0.12
CA ARG A 159 -15.19 -3.29 -1.09
C ARG A 159 -13.69 -3.36 -0.81
N ILE A 160 -13.19 -2.56 0.12
CA ILE A 160 -11.77 -2.60 0.52
C ILE A 160 -11.46 -3.89 1.30
N GLU A 161 -12.36 -4.35 2.15
CA GLU A 161 -12.21 -5.60 2.92
C GLU A 161 -12.17 -6.82 2.00
N GLU A 162 -13.10 -6.90 1.02
CA GLU A 162 -13.10 -7.93 -0.01
C GLU A 162 -11.78 -7.91 -0.80
N LEU A 163 -11.32 -6.72 -1.18
CA LEU A 163 -10.06 -6.53 -1.88
C LEU A 163 -8.86 -7.03 -1.06
N ILE A 164 -8.76 -6.66 0.21
CA ILE A 164 -7.67 -7.10 1.10
C ILE A 164 -7.68 -8.63 1.23
N THR A 165 -8.87 -9.23 1.36
CA THR A 165 -9.02 -10.69 1.41
C THR A 165 -8.52 -11.37 0.13
N ALA A 166 -8.83 -10.82 -1.04
CA ALA A 166 -8.34 -11.35 -2.31
C ALA A 166 -6.82 -11.20 -2.48
N LEU A 167 -6.24 -10.13 -1.95
CA LEU A 167 -4.79 -9.86 -2.04
C LEU A 167 -3.92 -10.88 -1.29
N ARG A 168 -4.46 -11.58 -0.28
CA ARG A 168 -3.71 -12.60 0.50
C ARG A 168 -3.11 -13.72 -0.37
N GLU A 169 -3.65 -13.96 -1.55
CA GLU A 169 -3.12 -15.00 -2.45
C GLU A 169 -1.84 -14.56 -3.17
N ARG A 170 -1.55 -13.26 -3.17
CA ARG A 170 -0.47 -12.67 -3.96
C ARG A 170 0.61 -11.99 -3.14
N VAL A 171 0.26 -11.37 -2.03
CA VAL A 171 1.14 -10.51 -1.23
C VAL A 171 0.89 -10.75 0.25
N THR A 172 1.94 -10.65 1.06
CA THR A 172 1.79 -10.64 2.52
C THR A 172 1.18 -9.32 2.96
N VAL A 173 0.15 -9.36 3.79
CA VAL A 173 -0.56 -8.17 4.27
C VAL A 173 -0.40 -8.02 5.76
N LEU A 174 0.00 -6.83 6.20
CA LEU A 174 -0.03 -6.42 7.60
C LEU A 174 -0.97 -5.21 7.73
N ILE A 175 -2.06 -5.36 8.47
CA ILE A 175 -3.09 -4.33 8.62
C ILE A 175 -3.22 -3.87 10.07
N VAL A 176 -3.23 -2.56 10.28
CA VAL A 176 -3.69 -1.95 11.52
C VAL A 176 -5.18 -1.66 11.40
N THR A 177 -5.96 -2.17 12.32
CA THR A 177 -7.40 -1.90 12.40
C THR A 177 -7.86 -1.85 13.86
N HIS A 178 -8.91 -1.10 14.12
CA HIS A 178 -9.68 -1.16 15.37
C HIS A 178 -11.03 -1.88 15.18
N ASN A 179 -11.34 -2.29 13.96
CA ASN A 179 -12.52 -3.09 13.65
C ASN A 179 -12.21 -4.58 13.80
N MET A 180 -12.80 -5.21 14.82
CA MET A 180 -12.62 -6.64 15.11
C MET A 180 -13.15 -7.54 13.99
N GLN A 181 -14.10 -7.09 13.18
CA GLN A 181 -14.62 -7.86 12.05
C GLN A 181 -13.62 -7.95 10.88
N GLN A 182 -12.67 -7.01 10.79
CA GLN A 182 -11.58 -7.05 9.81
C GLN A 182 -10.45 -8.00 10.19
N ALA A 183 -10.46 -8.47 11.43
CA ALA A 183 -9.38 -9.27 11.99
C ALA A 183 -9.72 -10.77 12.05
N ALA A 184 -10.95 -11.14 11.75
CA ALA A 184 -11.45 -12.52 11.70
C ALA A 184 -11.42 -13.06 10.27
#